data_7a166e13096151490afa9aef34ab1773
#
_entry.id   7a166e13096151490afa9aef34ab1773
#
_cell.length_a   1.000
_cell.length_b   1.000
_cell.length_c   1.000
_cell.angle_alpha   90.00
_cell.angle_beta   90.00
_cell.angle_gamma   90.00
#
_symmetry.space_group_name_H-M   'P 1'
#
loop_
_entity.id
_entity.type
_entity.pdbx_description
1 polymer ?
#
loop_
_entity_poly.entity_id
_entity_poly.type
_entity_poly.pdbx_seq_one_letter_code
_entity_poly.pdbx_strand_id
1 'polypeptide(L)'
;MQRSPAGRADKWISECGSAIDYVQGQKALAQASNLDAGSKSMMEKRFDDIMKEYADLRNNLSAALSGHEGVEIEESLSNASSLADSVQKAKKTLAALIKAA
;
A
#
# COMPACT_ATOMS: atom_id res chain seq x y z
N MET A 1 25.79 -7.96 7.59
CA MET A 1 25.37 -7.17 8.77
C MET A 1 23.87 -6.92 8.70
N GLN A 2 23.16 -7.25 9.76
CA GLN A 2 21.71 -7.04 9.81
C GLN A 2 21.42 -5.58 10.15
N ARG A 3 20.41 -5.03 9.48
CA ARG A 3 19.95 -3.70 9.82
C ARG A 3 19.18 -3.75 11.15
N SER A 4 19.28 -2.70 11.94
CA SER A 4 18.47 -2.53 13.13
C SER A 4 17.00 -2.38 12.73
N PRO A 5 16.04 -2.65 13.62
CA PRO A 5 14.63 -2.40 13.33
C PRO A 5 14.36 -0.95 12.91
N ALA A 6 15.05 0.02 13.50
CA ALA A 6 14.92 1.43 13.13
C ALA A 6 15.35 1.68 11.68
N GLY A 7 16.45 1.05 11.24
CA GLY A 7 16.91 1.18 9.85
C GLY A 7 15.91 0.58 8.86
N ARG A 8 15.30 -0.55 9.21
CA ARG A 8 14.26 -1.16 8.37
C ARG A 8 13.00 -0.29 8.33
N ALA A 9 12.62 0.29 9.45
CA ALA A 9 11.46 1.17 9.52
C ALA A 9 11.65 2.40 8.63
N ASP A 10 12.84 3.00 8.67
CA ASP A 10 13.15 4.17 7.86
C ASP A 10 13.03 3.85 6.36
N LYS A 11 13.53 2.70 5.95
CA LYS A 11 13.38 2.23 4.58
C LYS A 11 11.90 2.09 4.20
N TRP A 12 11.09 1.48 5.08
CA TRP A 12 9.68 1.28 4.80
C TRP A 12 8.87 2.58 4.79
N ILE A 13 9.27 3.56 5.59
CA ILE A 13 8.65 4.89 5.54
C ILE A 13 8.81 5.49 4.14
N SER A 14 10.01 5.41 3.58
CA SER A 14 10.28 5.87 2.22
C SER A 14 9.48 5.06 1.19
N GLU A 15 9.45 3.74 1.35
CA GLU A 15 8.73 2.86 0.43
C GLU A 15 7.21 3.05 0.49
N CYS A 16 6.66 3.46 1.65
CA CYS A 16 5.24 3.78 1.75
C CYS A 16 4.85 4.92 0.81
N GLY A 17 5.68 5.95 0.72
CA GLY A 17 5.42 7.06 -0.20
C GLY A 17 5.42 6.59 -1.65
N SER A 18 6.42 5.79 -2.02
CA SER A 18 6.51 5.22 -3.38
C SER A 18 5.35 4.28 -3.68
N ALA A 19 4.94 3.48 -2.70
CA ALA A 19 3.81 2.56 -2.85
C ALA A 19 2.50 3.32 -3.05
N ILE A 20 2.29 4.40 -2.30
CA ILE A 20 1.09 5.24 -2.46
C ILE A 20 1.04 5.82 -3.88
N ASP A 21 2.17 6.34 -4.37
CA ASP A 21 2.24 6.86 -5.74
C ASP A 21 1.94 5.78 -6.78
N TYR A 22 2.48 4.58 -6.59
CA TYR A 22 2.23 3.45 -7.48
C TYR A 22 0.74 3.08 -7.50
N VAL A 23 0.12 2.97 -6.33
CA VAL A 23 -1.30 2.63 -6.22
C VAL A 23 -2.18 3.73 -6.82
N GLN A 24 -1.79 4.99 -6.64
CA GLN A 24 -2.47 6.13 -7.27
C GLN A 24 -2.47 5.97 -8.80
N GLY A 25 -1.35 5.55 -9.37
CA GLY A 25 -1.24 5.27 -10.81
C GLY A 25 -2.16 4.12 -11.25
N GLN A 26 -2.27 3.07 -10.45
CA GLN A 26 -3.18 1.96 -10.75
C GLN A 26 -4.64 2.39 -10.67
N LYS A 27 -4.98 3.26 -9.71
CA LYS A 27 -6.32 3.83 -9.62
C LYS A 27 -6.65 4.64 -10.87
N ALA A 28 -5.72 5.47 -11.33
CA ALA A 28 -5.87 6.25 -12.55
C ALA A 28 -6.07 5.34 -13.77
N LEU A 29 -5.34 4.23 -13.83
CA LEU A 29 -5.49 3.25 -14.89
C LEU A 29 -6.90 2.64 -14.89
N ALA A 30 -7.43 2.31 -13.72
CA ALA A 30 -8.79 1.79 -13.59
C ALA A 30 -9.82 2.83 -14.08
N GLN A 31 -9.63 4.08 -13.70
CA GLN A 31 -10.53 5.18 -14.09
C GLN A 31 -10.51 5.41 -15.60
N ALA A 32 -9.36 5.26 -16.24
CA ALA A 32 -9.20 5.47 -17.67
C ALA A 32 -9.59 4.24 -18.51
N SER A 33 -9.86 3.11 -17.88
CA SER A 33 -10.17 1.85 -18.56
C SER A 33 -11.61 1.85 -19.10
N ASN A 34 -11.92 0.83 -19.92
CA ASN A 34 -13.27 0.61 -20.44
C ASN A 34 -14.13 -0.25 -19.51
N LEU A 35 -13.75 -0.38 -18.27
CA LEU A 35 -14.53 -1.15 -17.29
C LEU A 35 -15.88 -0.49 -17.05
N ASP A 36 -16.88 -1.30 -16.68
CA ASP A 36 -18.17 -0.77 -16.29
C ASP A 36 -18.04 0.03 -14.97
N ALA A 37 -19.05 0.86 -14.69
CA ALA A 37 -19.02 1.75 -13.53
C ALA A 37 -18.87 0.98 -12.22
N GLY A 38 -19.51 -0.18 -12.09
CA GLY A 38 -19.42 -1.01 -10.89
C GLY A 38 -18.01 -1.53 -10.65
N SER A 39 -17.36 -2.02 -11.70
CA SER A 39 -15.98 -2.52 -11.60
C SER A 39 -15.00 -1.39 -11.30
N LYS A 40 -15.18 -0.23 -11.93
CA LYS A 40 -14.35 0.95 -11.63
C LYS A 40 -14.48 1.36 -10.18
N SER A 41 -15.70 1.47 -9.66
CA SER A 41 -15.96 1.85 -8.27
C SER A 41 -15.32 0.86 -7.30
N MET A 42 -15.45 -0.43 -7.59
CA MET A 42 -14.85 -1.48 -6.76
C MET A 42 -13.34 -1.33 -6.70
N MET A 43 -12.69 -1.15 -7.84
CA MET A 43 -11.24 -1.03 -7.90
C MET A 43 -10.76 0.27 -7.27
N GLU A 44 -11.46 1.38 -7.51
CA GLU A 44 -11.11 2.66 -6.89
C GLU A 44 -11.16 2.56 -5.36
N LYS A 45 -12.21 1.96 -4.83
CA LYS A 45 -12.33 1.78 -3.38
C LYS A 45 -11.22 0.91 -2.83
N ARG A 46 -10.91 -0.18 -3.53
CA ARG A 46 -9.85 -1.09 -3.11
C ARG A 46 -8.50 -0.39 -3.07
N PHE A 47 -8.17 0.39 -4.09
CA PHE A 47 -6.92 1.14 -4.13
C PHE A 47 -6.90 2.26 -3.08
N ASP A 48 -8.02 2.94 -2.86
CA ASP A 48 -8.12 3.97 -1.81
C ASP A 48 -7.89 3.36 -0.42
N ASP A 49 -8.47 2.20 -0.15
CA ASP A 49 -8.28 1.49 1.12
C ASP A 49 -6.79 1.11 1.32
N ILE A 50 -6.15 0.62 0.26
CA ILE A 50 -4.73 0.28 0.32
C ILE A 50 -3.87 1.51 0.59
N MET A 51 -4.15 2.62 -0.09
CA MET A 51 -3.40 3.86 0.12
C MET A 51 -3.57 4.38 1.54
N LYS A 52 -4.77 4.29 2.09
CA LYS A 52 -5.03 4.68 3.48
C LYS A 52 -4.23 3.81 4.46
N GLU A 53 -4.20 2.51 4.22
CA GLU A 53 -3.44 1.60 5.07
C GLU A 53 -1.95 1.88 5.00
N TYR A 54 -1.41 2.22 3.84
CA TYR A 54 -0.02 2.64 3.71
C TYR A 54 0.26 3.95 4.45
N ALA A 55 -0.65 4.91 4.39
CA ALA A 55 -0.51 6.16 5.13
C ALA A 55 -0.50 5.92 6.64
N ASP A 56 -1.39 5.07 7.13
CA ASP A 56 -1.43 4.69 8.53
C ASP A 56 -0.15 3.96 8.95
N LEU A 57 0.34 3.05 8.13
CA LEU A 57 1.59 2.35 8.36
C LEU A 57 2.76 3.32 8.45
N ARG A 58 2.83 4.27 7.53
CA ARG A 58 3.89 5.30 7.54
C ARG A 58 3.86 6.09 8.84
N ASN A 59 2.67 6.49 9.28
CA ASN A 59 2.51 7.23 10.54
C ASN A 59 2.95 6.40 11.74
N ASN A 60 2.61 5.12 11.77
CA ASN A 60 2.99 4.21 12.85
C ASN A 60 4.51 4.01 12.89
N LEU A 61 5.13 3.84 11.73
CA LEU A 61 6.59 3.68 11.65
C LEU A 61 7.31 4.96 12.07
N SER A 62 6.78 6.12 11.69
CA SER A 62 7.34 7.41 12.11
C SER A 62 7.23 7.59 13.61
N ALA A 63 6.10 7.22 14.21
CA ALA A 63 5.90 7.28 15.65
C ALA A 63 6.90 6.36 16.38
N ALA A 64 7.13 5.16 15.85
CA ALA A 64 8.08 4.22 16.44
C ALA A 64 9.50 4.79 16.41
N LEU A 65 9.90 5.42 15.31
CA LEU A 65 11.21 6.05 15.19
C LEU A 65 11.37 7.25 16.10
N SER A 66 10.27 7.92 16.45
CA SER A 66 10.28 9.04 17.38
C SER A 66 10.28 8.59 18.84
N GLY A 67 10.36 7.31 19.11
CA GLY A 67 10.46 6.77 20.43
C GLY A 67 9.15 6.61 21.18
N HIS A 68 8.03 6.62 20.49
CA HIS A 68 6.73 6.38 21.12
C HIS A 68 6.64 4.93 21.59
N GLU A 69 6.37 4.76 22.86
CA GLU A 69 6.23 3.44 23.43
C GLU A 69 4.91 2.79 22.98
N GLY A 70 4.93 1.47 22.90
CA GLY A 70 3.76 0.70 22.52
C GLY A 70 3.55 0.54 21.04
N VAL A 71 4.40 1.16 20.22
CA VAL A 71 4.35 0.94 18.76
C VAL A 71 5.36 -0.16 18.43
N GLU A 72 4.86 -1.26 17.90
CA GLU A 72 5.68 -2.42 17.58
C GLU A 72 6.20 -2.31 16.15
N ILE A 73 7.49 -2.03 16.01
CA ILE A 73 8.13 -1.94 14.70
C ILE A 73 7.97 -3.24 13.92
N GLU A 74 8.18 -4.38 14.59
CA GLU A 74 8.06 -5.69 13.94
C GLU A 74 6.64 -5.96 13.44
N GLU A 75 5.63 -5.58 14.20
CA GLU A 75 4.24 -5.72 13.77
C GLU A 75 3.96 -4.84 12.56
N SER A 76 4.44 -3.60 12.59
CA SER A 76 4.28 -2.67 11.47
C SER A 76 4.97 -3.18 10.22
N LEU A 77 6.16 -3.76 10.34
CA LEU A 77 6.88 -4.34 9.21
C LEU A 77 6.16 -5.57 8.64
N SER A 78 5.53 -6.36 9.50
CA SER A 78 4.70 -7.47 9.06
C SER A 78 3.49 -6.97 8.26
N ASN A 79 2.87 -5.89 8.73
CA ASN A 79 1.76 -5.25 8.02
C ASN A 79 2.21 -4.71 6.66
N ALA A 80 3.43 -4.19 6.57
CA ALA A 80 3.99 -3.73 5.31
C ALA A 80 4.07 -4.85 4.27
N SER A 81 4.50 -6.04 4.68
CA SER A 81 4.55 -7.20 3.78
C SER A 81 3.15 -7.59 3.31
N SER A 82 2.17 -7.58 4.22
CA SER A 82 0.78 -7.89 3.88
C SER A 82 0.20 -6.88 2.89
N LEU A 83 0.53 -5.60 3.06
CA LEU A 83 0.08 -4.56 2.14
C LEU A 83 0.71 -4.72 0.76
N ALA A 84 1.99 -5.10 0.69
CA ALA A 84 2.64 -5.35 -0.59
C ALA A 84 1.93 -6.48 -1.35
N ASP A 85 1.54 -7.54 -0.65
CA ASP A 85 0.78 -8.63 -1.25
C ASP A 85 -0.59 -8.14 -1.73
N SER A 86 -1.26 -7.29 -0.95
CA SER A 86 -2.55 -6.72 -1.32
C SER A 86 -2.45 -5.90 -2.61
N VAL A 87 -1.37 -5.12 -2.77
CA VAL A 87 -1.12 -4.36 -3.99
C VAL A 87 -0.98 -5.30 -5.18
N GLN A 88 -0.20 -6.36 -5.04
CA GLN A 88 0.00 -7.32 -6.14
C GLN A 88 -1.31 -8.02 -6.52
N LYS A 89 -2.12 -8.40 -5.55
CA LYS A 89 -3.42 -9.01 -5.81
C LYS A 89 -4.37 -8.03 -6.51
N ALA A 90 -4.44 -6.79 -6.03
CA ALA A 90 -5.30 -5.78 -6.64
C ALA A 90 -4.86 -5.47 -8.08
N LYS A 91 -3.55 -5.37 -8.30
CA LYS A 91 -2.98 -5.16 -9.63
C LYS A 91 -3.37 -6.28 -10.59
N LYS A 92 -3.25 -7.54 -10.15
CA LYS A 92 -3.62 -8.70 -10.96
C LYS A 92 -5.11 -8.72 -11.26
N THR A 93 -5.94 -8.38 -10.28
CA THR A 93 -7.39 -8.30 -10.47
C THR A 93 -7.73 -7.24 -11.50
N LEU A 94 -7.13 -6.06 -11.42
CA LEU A 94 -7.36 -5.00 -12.39
C LEU A 94 -6.94 -5.43 -13.79
N ALA A 95 -5.77 -6.02 -13.93
CA ALA A 95 -5.27 -6.49 -15.22
C ALA A 95 -6.22 -7.53 -15.83
N ALA A 96 -6.73 -8.45 -15.03
CA ALA A 96 -7.66 -9.48 -15.49
C ALA A 96 -8.99 -8.86 -15.94
N LEU A 97 -9.50 -7.88 -15.20
CA LEU A 97 -10.74 -7.18 -15.56
C LEU A 97 -10.57 -6.42 -16.88
N ILE A 98 -9.47 -5.71 -17.05
CA ILE A 98 -9.19 -4.96 -18.28
C ILE A 98 -9.06 -5.92 -19.46
N LYS A 99 -8.38 -7.04 -19.27
CA LYS A 99 -8.21 -8.03 -20.33
C LYS A 99 -9.54 -8.66 -20.75
N ALA A 100 -10.46 -8.85 -19.80
CA ALA A 100 -11.76 -9.44 -20.06
C ALA A 100 -12.78 -8.45 -20.67
N ALA A 101 -12.51 -7.17 -20.54
CA ALA A 101 -13.43 -6.12 -21.02
C ALA A 101 -13.48 -5.98 -22.54
#